data_0121e9ec668f8fb80f8c520275ee2d60
#
_entry.id   0121e9ec668f8fb80f8c520275ee2d60
#
_cell.length_a   1.000
_cell.length_b   1.000
_cell.length_c   1.000
_cell.angle_alpha   90.00
_cell.angle_beta   90.00
_cell.angle_gamma   90.00
#
_symmetry.space_group_name_H-M   'P 1'
#
loop_
_entity.id
_entity.type
_entity.pdbx_description
1 polymer ?
#
loop_
_entity_poly.entity_id
_entity_poly.type
_entity_poly.pdbx_seq_one_letter_code
_entity_poly.pdbx_strand_id
1 'polypeptide(L)'
;NQNEISKIIENNVLVQNYTILKKYPSKLDVRIEKAKFYAKINRNNKIFYVGSNGKLIKNNFEYELPFIFGNPEVNEFLKFKKIIDNSKLQYRDIKNLYFFQSKRWDIELNNN
;
A
#
# COMPACT_ATOMS: atom_id res chain seq x y z
N ASN A 1 -1.58 -27.37 9.64
CA ASN A 1 -2.94 -27.44 9.12
C ASN A 1 -3.20 -26.27 8.19
N GLN A 2 -3.85 -26.53 7.07
CA GLN A 2 -4.11 -25.52 6.05
C GLN A 2 -4.96 -24.36 6.58
N ASN A 3 -5.96 -24.67 7.41
CA ASN A 3 -6.83 -23.64 7.97
C ASN A 3 -6.08 -22.72 8.94
N GLU A 4 -5.16 -23.28 9.70
CA GLU A 4 -4.37 -22.48 10.64
C GLU A 4 -3.44 -21.53 9.90
N ILE A 5 -2.81 -22.00 8.82
CA ILE A 5 -1.93 -21.17 8.02
C ILE A 5 -2.72 -20.02 7.38
N SER A 6 -3.89 -20.32 6.85
CA SER A 6 -4.74 -19.29 6.23
C SER A 6 -5.15 -18.23 7.24
N LYS A 7 -5.51 -18.62 8.46
CA LYS A 7 -5.90 -17.67 9.50
C LYS A 7 -4.74 -16.75 9.87
N ILE A 8 -3.53 -17.28 9.98
CA ILE A 8 -2.36 -16.48 10.30
C ILE A 8 -2.11 -15.45 9.21
N ILE A 9 -2.20 -15.86 7.95
CA ILE A 9 -1.96 -14.98 6.82
C ILE A 9 -3.04 -13.90 6.73
N GLU A 10 -4.29 -14.27 6.93
CA GLU A 10 -5.41 -13.32 6.83
C GLU A 10 -5.35 -12.21 7.88
N ASN A 11 -4.77 -12.50 9.03
CA ASN A 11 -4.63 -11.52 10.10
C ASN A 11 -3.46 -10.57 9.89
N ASN A 12 -2.63 -10.81 8.89
CA ASN A 12 -1.46 -9.98 8.63
C ASN A 12 -1.72 -9.04 7.47
N VAL A 13 -1.95 -7.75 7.79
CA VAL A 13 -2.26 -6.75 6.76
C VAL A 13 -1.07 -6.40 5.88
N LEU A 14 0.13 -6.89 6.21
CA LEU A 14 1.30 -6.75 5.34
C LEU A 14 1.29 -7.74 4.18
N VAL A 15 0.41 -8.73 4.24
CA VAL A 15 0.30 -9.73 3.19
C VAL A 15 -0.75 -9.28 2.20
N GLN A 16 -0.35 -9.06 0.97
CA GLN A 16 -1.25 -8.65 -0.10
C GLN A 16 -2.01 -9.83 -0.69
N ASN A 17 -1.26 -10.88 -0.96
CA ASN A 17 -1.78 -12.10 -1.56
C ASN A 17 -1.09 -13.29 -0.95
N TYR A 18 -1.77 -14.41 -0.97
CA TYR A 18 -1.12 -15.67 -0.66
C TYR A 18 -1.74 -16.78 -1.50
N THR A 19 -0.95 -17.82 -1.73
CA THR A 19 -1.39 -18.99 -2.46
C THR A 19 -0.99 -20.22 -1.66
N ILE A 20 -1.96 -21.09 -1.42
CA ILE A 20 -1.71 -22.33 -0.73
C ILE A 20 -1.74 -23.43 -1.78
N LEU A 21 -0.62 -24.11 -1.93
CA LEU A 21 -0.47 -25.19 -2.89
C LEU A 21 -0.45 -26.51 -2.18
N LYS A 22 -1.31 -27.40 -2.62
CA LYS A 22 -1.39 -28.72 -2.04
C LYS A 22 -0.54 -29.68 -2.87
N LYS A 23 0.43 -30.30 -2.23
CA LYS A 23 1.29 -31.30 -2.88
C LYS A 23 1.12 -32.64 -2.21
N TYR A 24 1.18 -33.69 -3.00
CA TYR A 24 1.07 -35.01 -2.46
C TYR A 24 2.44 -35.55 -2.09
N PRO A 25 2.48 -36.37 -1.08
CA PRO A 25 1.33 -36.91 -0.32
C PRO A 25 0.74 -36.04 0.76
N SER A 26 1.26 -34.96 1.17
CA SER A 26 0.63 -34.10 2.16
C SER A 26 1.49 -32.91 2.50
N LYS A 27 2.19 -32.44 1.52
CA LYS A 27 2.97 -31.25 1.68
C LYS A 27 2.13 -30.03 1.38
N LEU A 28 2.34 -28.99 2.17
CA LEU A 28 1.67 -27.71 1.98
C LEU A 28 2.70 -26.64 1.73
N ASP A 29 2.62 -26.01 0.58
CA ASP A 29 3.44 -24.85 0.25
C ASP A 29 2.61 -23.59 0.34
N VAL A 30 3.16 -22.56 0.95
CA VAL A 30 2.50 -21.28 1.07
C VAL A 30 3.38 -20.22 0.43
N ARG A 31 2.82 -19.50 -0.53
CA ARG A 31 3.47 -18.35 -1.11
C ARG A 31 2.86 -17.09 -0.52
N ILE A 32 3.71 -16.22 -0.04
CA ILE A 32 3.29 -14.97 0.59
C ILE A 32 3.92 -13.82 -0.18
N GLU A 33 3.07 -12.96 -0.71
CA GLU A 33 3.52 -11.71 -1.31
C GLU A 33 3.26 -10.59 -0.32
N LYS A 34 4.34 -9.94 0.12
CA LYS A 34 4.18 -8.83 1.04
C LYS A 34 3.61 -7.63 0.31
N ALA A 35 2.69 -6.95 0.94
CA ALA A 35 2.17 -5.71 0.41
C ALA A 35 3.30 -4.69 0.31
N LYS A 36 3.26 -3.90 -0.76
CA LYS A 36 4.15 -2.76 -0.91
C LYS A 36 3.49 -1.55 -0.30
N PHE A 37 4.30 -0.69 0.30
CA PHE A 37 3.80 0.58 0.80
C PHE A 37 4.00 1.64 -0.28
N TYR A 38 2.96 2.42 -0.53
CA TYR A 38 3.01 3.44 -1.56
C TYR A 38 3.19 4.85 -1.01
N ALA A 39 2.60 5.13 0.16
CA ALA A 39 2.58 6.49 0.68
C ALA A 39 2.29 6.48 2.17
N LYS A 40 2.44 7.66 2.76
CA LYS A 40 2.05 7.89 4.16
C LYS A 40 0.87 8.84 4.18
N ILE A 41 -0.05 8.64 5.11
CA ILE A 41 -1.22 9.49 5.24
C ILE A 41 -1.54 9.68 6.72
N ASN A 42 -2.09 10.85 7.06
CA ASN A 42 -2.54 11.15 8.41
C ASN A 42 -4.05 10.89 8.49
N ARG A 43 -4.44 10.05 9.43
CA ARG A 43 -5.84 9.78 9.73
C ARG A 43 -6.03 9.83 11.23
N ASN A 44 -6.94 10.67 11.69
CA ASN A 44 -7.24 10.78 13.12
C ASN A 44 -5.99 11.10 13.94
N ASN A 45 -5.15 12.00 13.43
CA ASN A 45 -3.90 12.43 14.08
C ASN A 45 -2.86 11.31 14.21
N LYS A 46 -2.97 10.27 13.40
CA LYS A 46 -1.99 9.19 13.35
C LYS A 46 -1.50 8.98 11.94
N ILE A 47 -0.25 8.61 11.82
CA ILE A 47 0.37 8.36 10.52
C ILE A 47 0.23 6.88 10.18
N PHE A 48 -0.32 6.64 9.00
CA PHE A 48 -0.46 5.28 8.47
C PHE A 48 0.26 5.18 7.14
N TYR A 49 0.67 3.97 6.81
CA TYR A 49 1.18 3.65 5.49
C TYR A 49 0.04 3.09 4.65
N VAL A 50 -0.02 3.53 3.40
CA VAL A 50 -1.01 3.04 2.44
C VAL A 50 -0.37 1.91 1.66
N GLY A 51 -0.93 0.72 1.79
CA GLY A 51 -0.41 -0.45 1.10
C GLY A 51 -1.01 -0.62 -0.29
N SER A 52 -0.32 -1.38 -1.09
CA SER A 52 -0.80 -1.71 -2.45
C SER A 52 -2.09 -2.53 -2.41
N ASN A 53 -2.37 -3.15 -1.28
CA ASN A 53 -3.60 -3.92 -1.07
C ASN A 53 -4.79 -3.06 -0.65
N GLY A 54 -4.61 -1.74 -0.60
CA GLY A 54 -5.67 -0.82 -0.21
C GLY A 54 -5.88 -0.68 1.28
N LYS A 55 -5.00 -1.20 2.09
CA LYS A 55 -5.13 -1.15 3.54
C LYS A 55 -4.21 -0.10 4.14
N LEU A 56 -4.66 0.51 5.23
CA LEU A 56 -3.84 1.41 6.02
C LEU A 56 -3.22 0.63 7.17
N ILE A 57 -1.92 0.80 7.35
CA ILE A 57 -1.22 0.06 8.39
C ILE A 57 -0.31 0.98 9.17
N LYS A 58 -0.30 0.78 10.48
CA LYS A 58 0.62 1.47 11.36
C LYS A 58 1.91 0.69 11.43
N ASN A 59 3.02 1.38 11.23
CA ASN A 59 4.32 0.72 11.21
C ASN A 59 5.34 1.61 11.90
N ASN A 60 6.27 0.99 12.59
CA ASN A 60 7.34 1.70 13.28
C ASN A 60 8.56 1.94 12.43
N PHE A 61 8.59 1.39 11.22
CA PHE A 61 9.71 1.62 10.31
C PHE A 61 9.49 2.88 9.52
N GLU A 62 10.57 3.57 9.21
CA GLU A 62 10.51 4.73 8.34
C GLU A 62 10.87 4.33 6.93
N TYR A 63 9.99 4.70 6.00
CA TYR A 63 10.22 4.52 4.58
C TYR A 63 10.20 5.87 3.90
N GLU A 64 11.04 6.04 2.90
CA GLU A 64 11.03 7.25 2.08
C GLU A 64 9.89 7.15 1.06
N LEU A 65 8.73 7.64 1.46
CA LEU A 65 7.52 7.58 0.64
C LEU A 65 6.87 8.95 0.61
N PRO A 66 6.13 9.25 -0.46
CA PRO A 66 5.40 10.52 -0.49
C PRO A 66 4.39 10.58 0.65
N PHE A 67 4.18 11.78 1.17
CA PHE A 67 3.16 12.02 2.17
C PHE A 67 1.92 12.57 1.48
N ILE A 68 0.75 12.04 1.82
CA ILE A 68 -0.51 12.49 1.26
C ILE A 68 -1.13 13.51 2.21
N PHE A 69 -1.27 14.74 1.73
CA PHE A 69 -2.00 15.77 2.44
C PHE A 69 -3.43 15.82 1.93
N GLY A 70 -4.37 16.09 2.82
CA GLY A 70 -5.77 16.02 2.49
C GLY A 70 -6.37 14.73 3.00
N ASN A 71 -7.56 14.40 2.52
CA ASN A 71 -8.28 13.25 3.04
C ASN A 71 -8.94 12.43 1.93
N PRO A 72 -8.15 11.93 0.97
CA PRO A 72 -8.72 11.07 -0.07
C PRO A 72 -9.06 9.71 0.50
N GLU A 73 -10.03 9.05 -0.12
CA GLU A 73 -10.23 7.64 0.16
C GLU A 73 -9.10 6.83 -0.47
N VAL A 74 -8.81 5.68 0.12
CA VAL A 74 -7.69 4.86 -0.36
C VAL A 74 -7.86 4.52 -1.84
N ASN A 75 -9.07 4.19 -2.24
CA ASN A 75 -9.33 3.85 -3.64
C ASN A 75 -9.05 5.02 -4.58
N GLU A 76 -9.32 6.24 -4.15
CA GLU A 76 -9.00 7.42 -4.97
C GLU A 76 -7.49 7.56 -5.15
N PHE A 77 -6.74 7.32 -4.09
CA PHE A 77 -5.28 7.35 -4.20
C PHE A 77 -4.77 6.23 -5.10
N LEU A 78 -5.30 5.02 -4.98
CA LEU A 78 -4.83 3.91 -5.80
C LEU A 78 -5.10 4.14 -7.28
N LYS A 79 -6.23 4.77 -7.60
CA LYS A 79 -6.52 5.16 -8.99
C LYS A 79 -5.52 6.18 -9.50
N PHE A 80 -5.20 7.17 -8.66
CA PHE A 80 -4.23 8.20 -9.01
C PHE A 80 -2.85 7.60 -9.19
N LYS A 81 -2.47 6.66 -8.33
CA LYS A 81 -1.18 5.97 -8.43
C LYS A 81 -1.04 5.25 -9.78
N LYS A 82 -2.13 4.61 -10.24
CA LYS A 82 -2.12 3.97 -11.55
C LYS A 82 -1.91 4.97 -12.69
N ILE A 83 -2.52 6.14 -12.57
CA ILE A 83 -2.33 7.20 -13.56
C ILE A 83 -0.86 7.61 -13.59
N ILE A 84 -0.25 7.79 -12.42
CA ILE A 84 1.17 8.15 -12.35
C ILE A 84 2.03 7.06 -12.99
N ASP A 85 1.74 5.79 -12.67
CA ASP A 85 2.52 4.68 -13.18
C ASP A 85 2.45 4.56 -14.70
N ASN A 86 1.34 5.00 -15.30
CA ASN A 86 1.15 4.99 -16.74
C ASN A 86 1.66 6.26 -17.42
N SER A 87 2.19 7.20 -16.66
CA SER A 87 2.73 8.44 -17.17
C SER A 87 4.26 8.37 -17.27
N LYS A 88 4.87 9.45 -17.74
CA LYS A 88 6.34 9.54 -17.78
C LYS A 88 6.92 9.92 -16.43
N LEU A 89 6.09 10.30 -15.48
CA LEU A 89 6.53 10.71 -14.15
C LEU A 89 6.99 9.49 -13.35
N GLN A 90 8.13 9.61 -12.71
CA GLN A 90 8.65 8.55 -11.85
C GLN A 90 8.09 8.72 -10.45
N TYR A 91 7.42 7.71 -9.94
CA TYR A 91 6.81 7.80 -8.61
C TYR A 91 7.84 8.10 -7.52
N ARG A 92 9.04 7.54 -7.66
CA ARG A 92 10.12 7.75 -6.67
C ARG A 92 10.58 9.21 -6.57
N ASP A 93 10.26 10.03 -7.58
CA ASP A 93 10.63 11.44 -7.57
C ASP A 93 9.61 12.31 -6.87
N ILE A 94 8.52 11.74 -6.38
CA ILE A 94 7.46 12.49 -5.72
C ILE A 94 7.79 12.60 -4.24
N LYS A 95 7.74 13.83 -3.74
CA LYS A 95 7.98 14.12 -2.33
C LYS A 95 6.68 14.14 -1.54
N ASN A 96 5.67 14.85 -2.04
CA ASN A 96 4.38 14.99 -1.39
C ASN A 96 3.26 14.97 -2.41
N LEU A 97 2.10 14.54 -1.96
CA LEU A 97 0.87 14.55 -2.74
C LEU A 97 -0.17 15.37 -1.98
N TYR A 98 -0.88 16.22 -2.69
CA TYR A 98 -1.91 17.06 -2.08
C TYR A 98 -3.24 16.75 -2.73
N PHE A 99 -4.21 16.36 -1.94
CA PHE A 99 -5.56 16.06 -2.41
C PHE A 99 -6.52 17.14 -1.92
N PHE A 100 -7.29 17.69 -2.84
CA PHE A 100 -8.24 18.77 -2.54
C PHE A 100 -9.67 18.24 -2.62
N GLN A 101 -10.58 18.95 -1.96
CA GLN A 101 -12.00 18.56 -1.95
C GLN A 101 -12.60 18.52 -3.35
N SER A 102 -12.07 19.29 -4.26
CA SER A 102 -12.48 19.26 -5.67
C SER A 102 -12.03 17.99 -6.40
N LYS A 103 -11.36 17.10 -5.67
CA LYS A 103 -10.78 15.87 -6.18
C LYS A 103 -9.58 16.11 -7.10
N ARG A 104 -8.99 17.28 -6.99
CA ARG A 104 -7.75 17.61 -7.70
C ARG A 104 -6.57 17.09 -6.89
N TRP A 105 -5.56 16.60 -7.59
CA TRP A 105 -4.29 16.21 -7.00
C TRP A 105 -3.19 17.16 -7.45
N ASP A 106 -2.39 17.62 -6.52
CA ASP A 106 -1.15 18.33 -6.83
C ASP A 106 0.02 17.47 -6.39
N ILE A 107 1.10 17.53 -7.15
CA ILE A 107 2.29 16.71 -6.91
C ILE A 107 3.46 17.64 -6.63
N GLU A 108 4.15 17.37 -5.53
CA GLU A 108 5.41 18.05 -5.23
C GLU A 108 6.55 17.07 -5.48
N LEU A 109 7.52 17.45 -6.30
CA LEU A 109 8.65 16.61 -6.64
C LEU A 109 9.82 16.88 -5.72
N ASN A 110 10.64 15.85 -5.57
CA ASN A 110 11.94 16.05 -4.93
C ASN A 110 12.78 16.88 -5.86
N ASN A 111 13.28 17.89 -5.58
CA ASN A 111 13.94 18.68 -6.47
C ASN A 111 15.06 18.97 -6.57
N ASN A 112 15.02 19.06 -6.62
CA ASN A 112 15.39 19.83 -6.98
C ASN A 112 16.11 20.14 -7.37
#